data_fe0fa6a85ca5b3cfc6b52ee9aa13bac5
#
_entry.id   fe0fa6a85ca5b3cfc6b52ee9aa13bac5
#
_cell.length_a   1.000
_cell.length_b   1.000
_cell.length_c   1.000
_cell.angle_alpha   90.00
_cell.angle_beta   90.00
_cell.angle_gamma   90.00
#
_symmetry.space_group_name_H-M   'P 1'
#
loop_
_entity.id
_entity.type
_entity.pdbx_description
1 polymer ?
#
loop_
_entity_poly.entity_id
_entity_poly.type
_entity_poly.pdbx_seq_one_letter_code
_entity_poly.pdbx_strand_id
1 'polypeptide(L)'
;YNYGQITAEWIKKYVAENGGETVGLDFFPLDVSDFGSTIAKIQSVGPDLVIAPLVGAAHLSFFRQWAASGMKDKIALASTTMGVGNEHKVLSAAETDGIMVAYNYSQDIDSPVNNAFKANWEAAFGDSNSIHEIAVSNYQGVLTWAEGVRAAGSLDRDAVIAALETGISIDGPGGKVAGDPKTHHAVLDVHLMEMENQGMRVVKTLSQRQPIDTQAVCD
;
A
#
# COMPACT_ATOMS: atom_id res chain seq x y z
N TYR A 1 0.81 4.65 18.32
CA TYR A 1 0.91 5.02 16.90
C TYR A 1 -0.40 4.68 16.20
N ASN A 2 -1.06 5.68 15.65
CA ASN A 2 -2.46 5.61 15.25
C ASN A 2 -2.73 4.89 13.90
N TYR A 3 -1.72 4.71 13.04
CA TYR A 3 -1.90 4.04 11.74
C TYR A 3 -2.57 2.66 11.88
N GLY A 4 -2.04 1.80 12.75
CA GLY A 4 -2.60 0.46 12.96
C GLY A 4 -4.04 0.50 13.50
N GLN A 5 -4.34 1.43 14.38
CA GLN A 5 -5.68 1.59 14.96
C GLN A 5 -6.69 2.05 13.91
N ILE A 6 -6.37 3.09 13.14
CA ILE A 6 -7.25 3.59 12.07
C ILE A 6 -7.44 2.53 10.97
N THR A 7 -6.36 1.86 10.56
CA THR A 7 -6.42 0.79 9.58
C THR A 7 -7.31 -0.36 10.06
N ALA A 8 -7.22 -0.74 11.34
CA ALA A 8 -8.06 -1.80 11.92
C ALA A 8 -9.54 -1.44 11.89
N GLU A 9 -9.91 -0.20 12.19
CA GLU A 9 -11.32 0.24 12.14
C GLU A 9 -11.88 0.19 10.70
N TRP A 10 -11.09 0.60 9.71
CA TRP A 10 -11.49 0.46 8.30
C TRP A 10 -11.63 -1.00 7.87
N ILE A 11 -10.69 -1.86 8.26
CA ILE A 11 -10.76 -3.31 7.99
C ILE A 11 -12.03 -3.90 8.59
N LYS A 12 -12.30 -3.65 9.87
CA LYS A 12 -13.51 -4.12 10.56
C LYS A 12 -14.78 -3.68 9.84
N LYS A 13 -14.83 -2.39 9.46
CA LYS A 13 -15.97 -1.85 8.71
C LYS A 13 -16.19 -2.60 7.40
N TYR A 14 -15.16 -2.72 6.56
CA TYR A 14 -15.30 -3.41 5.27
C TYR A 14 -15.58 -4.91 5.40
N VAL A 15 -15.00 -5.58 6.38
CA VAL A 15 -15.30 -6.98 6.67
C VAL A 15 -16.78 -7.16 6.99
N ALA A 16 -17.32 -6.33 7.89
CA ALA A 16 -18.73 -6.39 8.28
C ALA A 16 -19.68 -6.04 7.12
N GLU A 17 -19.37 -5.01 6.34
CA GLU A 17 -20.16 -4.60 5.17
C GLU A 17 -20.23 -5.69 4.07
N ASN A 18 -19.26 -6.59 4.05
CA ASN A 18 -19.21 -7.70 3.10
C ASN A 18 -19.61 -9.06 3.72
N GLY A 19 -20.25 -9.06 4.88
CA GLY A 19 -20.80 -10.25 5.53
C GLY A 19 -19.75 -11.12 6.21
N GLY A 20 -18.55 -10.59 6.45
CA GLY A 20 -17.50 -11.26 7.21
C GLY A 20 -17.54 -10.90 8.70
N GLU A 21 -16.74 -11.57 9.49
CA GLU A 21 -16.57 -11.35 10.92
C GLU A 21 -15.09 -11.15 11.29
N THR A 22 -14.82 -10.17 12.15
CA THR A 22 -13.48 -9.99 12.73
C THR A 22 -13.35 -10.84 13.98
N VAL A 23 -12.72 -11.99 13.86
CA VAL A 23 -12.58 -13.00 14.94
C VAL A 23 -11.40 -12.76 15.88
N GLY A 24 -10.54 -11.78 15.57
CA GLY A 24 -9.42 -11.39 16.41
C GLY A 24 -8.78 -10.08 15.97
N LEU A 25 -8.23 -9.35 16.92
CA LEU A 25 -7.49 -8.11 16.70
C LEU A 25 -6.43 -7.96 17.78
N ASP A 26 -5.19 -7.77 17.37
CA ASP A 26 -4.06 -7.55 18.27
C ASP A 26 -3.22 -6.36 17.79
N PHE A 27 -2.72 -5.58 18.73
CA PHE A 27 -1.79 -4.46 18.48
C PHE A 27 -0.46 -4.73 19.13
N PHE A 28 0.62 -4.34 18.46
CA PHE A 28 1.99 -4.59 18.90
C PHE A 28 2.82 -3.30 18.93
N PRO A 29 3.76 -3.18 19.87
CA PRO A 29 4.83 -2.20 19.77
C PRO A 29 5.64 -2.39 18.47
N LEU A 30 6.27 -1.30 17.99
CA LEU A 30 7.03 -1.31 16.73
C LEU A 30 8.30 -2.19 16.76
N ASP A 31 8.81 -2.47 17.95
CA ASP A 31 10.03 -3.21 18.22
C ASP A 31 9.80 -4.68 18.60
N VAL A 32 8.54 -5.17 18.56
CA VAL A 32 8.24 -6.56 18.87
C VAL A 32 8.92 -7.49 17.85
N SER A 33 9.52 -8.57 18.35
CA SER A 33 10.24 -9.54 17.53
C SER A 33 9.79 -10.99 17.71
N ASP A 34 8.96 -11.28 18.72
CA ASP A 34 8.42 -12.62 18.97
C ASP A 34 6.91 -12.63 18.76
N PHE A 35 6.48 -13.45 17.81
CA PHE A 35 5.08 -13.65 17.43
C PHE A 35 4.58 -15.07 17.69
N GLY A 36 5.36 -15.90 18.39
CA GLY A 36 5.01 -17.30 18.61
C GLY A 36 3.63 -17.49 19.26
N SER A 37 3.34 -16.73 20.33
CA SER A 37 2.04 -16.77 21.01
C SER A 37 0.90 -16.25 20.13
N THR A 38 1.14 -15.21 19.34
CA THR A 38 0.18 -14.65 18.39
C THR A 38 -0.18 -15.65 17.29
N ILE A 39 0.83 -16.30 16.72
CA ILE A 39 0.65 -17.32 15.68
C ILE A 39 -0.11 -18.52 16.24
N ALA A 40 0.20 -18.97 17.46
CA ALA A 40 -0.54 -20.04 18.12
C ALA A 40 -2.01 -19.67 18.38
N LYS A 41 -2.28 -18.42 18.76
CA LYS A 41 -3.65 -17.87 18.90
C LYS A 41 -4.39 -17.89 17.56
N ILE A 42 -3.77 -17.38 16.50
CA ILE A 42 -4.35 -17.39 15.14
C ILE A 42 -4.66 -18.82 14.71
N GLN A 43 -3.73 -19.74 14.92
CA GLN A 43 -3.93 -21.15 14.59
C GLN A 43 -5.12 -21.76 15.36
N SER A 44 -5.29 -21.41 16.63
CA SER A 44 -6.40 -21.91 17.47
C SER A 44 -7.75 -21.35 17.02
N VAL A 45 -7.79 -20.10 16.57
CA VAL A 45 -9.02 -19.44 16.07
C VAL A 45 -9.37 -19.96 14.67
N GLY A 46 -8.39 -20.20 13.82
CA GLY A 46 -8.55 -20.71 12.45
C GLY A 46 -9.29 -19.75 11.51
N PRO A 47 -8.88 -18.48 11.39
CA PRO A 47 -9.52 -17.55 10.47
C PRO A 47 -9.26 -17.93 9.01
N ASP A 48 -10.12 -17.49 8.09
CA ASP A 48 -9.90 -17.67 6.66
C ASP A 48 -8.80 -16.73 6.11
N LEU A 49 -8.63 -15.57 6.74
CA LEU A 49 -7.68 -14.54 6.32
C LEU A 49 -7.07 -13.85 7.55
N VAL A 50 -5.77 -13.61 7.50
CA VAL A 50 -5.07 -12.68 8.38
C VAL A 50 -4.68 -11.43 7.60
N ILE A 51 -4.93 -10.24 8.16
CA ILE A 51 -4.46 -8.97 7.60
C ILE A 51 -3.44 -8.38 8.56
N ALA A 52 -2.21 -8.19 8.09
CA ALA A 52 -1.06 -7.78 8.89
C ALA A 52 -0.53 -6.39 8.48
N PRO A 53 -1.08 -5.29 9.03
CA PRO A 53 -0.58 -3.94 8.83
C PRO A 53 0.59 -3.63 9.80
N LEU A 54 1.57 -4.51 9.86
CA LEU A 54 2.76 -4.34 10.68
C LEU A 54 3.77 -3.40 10.01
N VAL A 55 4.60 -2.72 10.80
CA VAL A 55 5.65 -1.82 10.32
C VAL A 55 6.94 -2.01 11.12
N GLY A 56 8.06 -1.55 10.57
CA GLY A 56 9.36 -1.60 11.25
C GLY A 56 9.92 -3.01 11.40
N ALA A 57 10.69 -3.25 12.45
CA ALA A 57 11.36 -4.54 12.71
C ALA A 57 10.38 -5.69 12.94
N ALA A 58 9.19 -5.41 13.47
CA ALA A 58 8.11 -6.37 13.68
C ALA A 58 7.69 -7.07 12.38
N HIS A 59 7.75 -6.37 11.26
CA HIS A 59 7.37 -6.84 9.93
C HIS A 59 8.16 -8.10 9.53
N LEU A 60 9.49 -7.99 9.45
CA LEU A 60 10.37 -9.11 9.09
C LEU A 60 10.23 -10.29 10.05
N SER A 61 10.14 -10.00 11.36
CA SER A 61 10.02 -11.04 12.39
C SER A 61 8.72 -11.83 12.24
N PHE A 62 7.61 -11.15 11.99
CA PHE A 62 6.31 -11.81 11.81
C PHE A 62 6.32 -12.72 10.58
N PHE A 63 6.71 -12.24 9.41
CA PHE A 63 6.64 -13.03 8.17
C PHE A 63 7.55 -14.26 8.20
N ARG A 64 8.74 -14.16 8.79
CA ARG A 64 9.62 -15.31 9.01
C ARG A 64 9.00 -16.37 9.91
N GLN A 65 8.44 -15.95 11.04
CA GLN A 65 7.80 -16.87 11.99
C GLN A 65 6.50 -17.46 11.42
N TRP A 66 5.74 -16.67 10.66
CA TRP A 66 4.55 -17.14 9.96
C TRP A 66 4.88 -18.26 8.97
N ALA A 67 5.87 -18.05 8.12
CA ALA A 67 6.33 -19.08 7.19
C ALA A 67 6.89 -20.32 7.92
N ALA A 68 7.76 -20.10 8.92
CA ALA A 68 8.36 -21.19 9.70
C ALA A 68 7.33 -22.02 10.46
N SER A 69 6.20 -21.45 10.86
CA SER A 69 5.11 -22.16 11.54
C SER A 69 4.25 -23.03 10.61
N GLY A 70 4.44 -22.91 9.28
CA GLY A 70 3.60 -23.59 8.28
C GLY A 70 2.19 -23.01 8.17
N MET A 71 1.90 -21.84 8.74
CA MET A 71 0.60 -21.19 8.64
C MET A 71 0.39 -20.57 7.26
N LYS A 72 1.46 -20.15 6.59
CA LYS A 72 1.42 -19.63 5.23
C LYS A 72 0.66 -20.53 4.24
N ASP A 73 0.78 -21.84 4.40
CA ASP A 73 0.12 -22.81 3.52
C ASP A 73 -1.32 -23.17 3.95
N LYS A 74 -1.79 -22.61 5.06
CA LYS A 74 -3.08 -22.97 5.66
C LYS A 74 -4.06 -21.80 5.73
N ILE A 75 -3.57 -20.60 5.94
CA ILE A 75 -4.38 -19.40 6.17
C ILE A 75 -3.89 -18.31 5.22
N ALA A 76 -4.79 -17.72 4.47
CA ALA A 76 -4.46 -16.59 3.58
C ALA A 76 -3.90 -15.41 4.38
N LEU A 77 -2.92 -14.72 3.83
CA LEU A 77 -2.30 -13.57 4.45
C LEU A 77 -2.31 -12.37 3.52
N ALA A 78 -2.79 -11.25 4.00
CA ALA A 78 -2.70 -9.97 3.32
C ALA A 78 -1.94 -8.95 4.18
N SER A 79 -1.29 -7.99 3.53
CA SER A 79 -0.60 -6.90 4.21
C SER A 79 -0.88 -5.57 3.52
N THR A 80 -0.94 -4.51 4.30
CA THR A 80 -1.00 -3.13 3.80
C THR A 80 0.37 -2.46 3.75
N THR A 81 1.44 -3.19 4.09
CA THR A 81 2.79 -2.63 4.30
C THR A 81 3.91 -3.51 3.73
N MET A 82 3.64 -4.75 3.33
CA MET A 82 4.65 -5.67 2.78
C MET A 82 5.25 -5.08 1.49
N GLY A 83 6.56 -4.90 1.48
CA GLY A 83 7.32 -4.39 0.34
C GLY A 83 7.56 -2.88 0.34
N VAL A 84 6.91 -2.12 1.24
CA VAL A 84 7.13 -0.66 1.36
C VAL A 84 8.55 -0.34 1.82
N GLY A 85 9.13 -1.13 2.69
CA GLY A 85 10.55 -1.06 3.12
C GLY A 85 11.46 -2.06 2.39
N ASN A 86 11.03 -2.61 1.25
CA ASN A 86 11.74 -3.65 0.51
C ASN A 86 11.93 -4.97 1.27
N GLU A 87 11.05 -5.28 2.22
CA GLU A 87 11.09 -6.50 3.02
C GLU A 87 11.11 -7.75 2.13
N HIS A 88 10.38 -7.71 1.03
CA HIS A 88 10.31 -8.79 0.04
C HIS A 88 11.65 -9.07 -0.68
N LYS A 89 12.60 -8.13 -0.65
CA LYS A 89 13.96 -8.33 -1.16
C LYS A 89 14.89 -8.96 -0.11
N VAL A 90 14.56 -8.83 1.17
CA VAL A 90 15.31 -9.39 2.31
C VAL A 90 14.78 -10.76 2.72
N LEU A 91 13.48 -10.96 2.60
CA LEU A 91 12.81 -12.24 2.83
C LEU A 91 12.97 -13.14 1.59
N SER A 92 13.00 -14.44 1.80
CA SER A 92 13.00 -15.41 0.69
C SER A 92 11.62 -15.53 0.05
N ALA A 93 11.57 -16.04 -1.19
CA ALA A 93 10.31 -16.38 -1.86
C ALA A 93 9.46 -17.35 -1.00
N ALA A 94 10.09 -18.33 -0.35
CA ALA A 94 9.39 -19.25 0.56
C ALA A 94 8.70 -18.53 1.73
N GLU A 95 9.19 -17.38 2.16
CA GLU A 95 8.60 -16.59 3.25
C GLU A 95 7.50 -15.64 2.76
N THR A 96 7.53 -15.20 1.51
CA THR A 96 6.66 -14.12 1.00
C THR A 96 5.67 -14.53 -0.06
N ASP A 97 5.95 -15.53 -0.90
CA ASP A 97 5.07 -15.88 -2.02
C ASP A 97 3.65 -16.22 -1.55
N GLY A 98 2.66 -15.69 -2.26
CA GLY A 98 1.24 -15.84 -1.93
C GLY A 98 0.69 -14.77 -0.98
N ILE A 99 1.53 -13.90 -0.41
CA ILE A 99 1.03 -12.77 0.40
C ILE A 99 0.37 -11.74 -0.53
N MET A 100 -0.86 -11.34 -0.19
CA MET A 100 -1.60 -10.34 -0.94
C MET A 100 -1.31 -8.93 -0.43
N VAL A 101 -1.16 -7.99 -1.36
CA VAL A 101 -0.99 -6.56 -1.06
C VAL A 101 -1.88 -5.72 -1.98
N ALA A 102 -2.19 -4.49 -1.57
CA ALA A 102 -2.96 -3.56 -2.37
C ALA A 102 -2.32 -2.17 -2.31
N TYR A 103 -1.75 -1.72 -3.44
CA TYR A 103 -1.04 -0.45 -3.55
C TYR A 103 -1.44 0.30 -4.83
N ASN A 104 -1.11 1.58 -4.88
CA ASN A 104 -1.25 2.41 -6.08
C ASN A 104 -0.07 2.27 -7.05
N TYR A 105 0.96 1.52 -6.68
CA TYR A 105 2.14 1.31 -7.51
C TYR A 105 2.86 0.01 -7.18
N SER A 106 3.42 -0.61 -8.23
CA SER A 106 4.53 -1.57 -8.18
C SER A 106 5.48 -1.27 -9.33
N GLN A 107 6.78 -1.46 -9.10
CA GLN A 107 7.76 -1.35 -10.19
C GLN A 107 7.56 -2.42 -11.29
N ASP A 108 6.80 -3.49 -11.00
CA ASP A 108 6.51 -4.58 -11.93
C ASP A 108 5.29 -4.28 -12.84
N ILE A 109 4.64 -3.11 -12.68
CA ILE A 109 3.61 -2.65 -13.61
C ILE A 109 4.24 -2.39 -14.97
N ASP A 110 3.77 -3.12 -16.00
CA ASP A 110 4.21 -2.93 -17.37
C ASP A 110 3.36 -1.85 -18.08
N SER A 111 3.90 -0.63 -18.10
CA SER A 111 3.32 0.48 -18.84
C SER A 111 4.43 1.38 -19.41
N PRO A 112 4.19 2.07 -20.54
CA PRO A 112 5.20 3.00 -21.09
C PRO A 112 5.63 4.07 -20.10
N VAL A 113 4.70 4.60 -19.30
CA VAL A 113 4.98 5.64 -18.29
C VAL A 113 5.88 5.09 -17.18
N ASN A 114 5.54 3.90 -16.65
CA ASN A 114 6.36 3.27 -15.62
C ASN A 114 7.74 2.87 -16.15
N ASN A 115 7.82 2.34 -17.36
CA ASN A 115 9.10 1.95 -17.96
C ASN A 115 10.03 3.16 -18.15
N ALA A 116 9.49 4.30 -18.62
CA ALA A 116 10.24 5.54 -18.71
C ALA A 116 10.65 6.08 -17.33
N PHE A 117 9.77 6.00 -16.33
CA PHE A 117 10.07 6.41 -14.96
C PHE A 117 11.20 5.56 -14.36
N LYS A 118 11.17 4.23 -14.51
CA LYS A 118 12.23 3.34 -14.03
C LYS A 118 13.58 3.65 -14.69
N ALA A 119 13.60 3.89 -16.00
CA ALA A 119 14.81 4.25 -16.71
C ALA A 119 15.41 5.58 -16.22
N ASN A 120 14.56 6.59 -15.97
CA ASN A 120 14.99 7.87 -15.42
C ASN A 120 15.49 7.73 -13.97
N TRP A 121 14.83 6.90 -13.18
CA TRP A 121 15.26 6.60 -11.80
C TRP A 121 16.64 5.94 -11.80
N GLU A 122 16.84 4.93 -12.62
CA GLU A 122 18.13 4.25 -12.74
C GLU A 122 19.24 5.20 -13.20
N ALA A 123 18.96 6.06 -14.18
CA ALA A 123 19.92 7.08 -14.63
C ALA A 123 20.30 8.08 -13.54
N ALA A 124 19.36 8.42 -12.64
CA ALA A 124 19.57 9.40 -11.57
C ALA A 124 20.21 8.79 -10.30
N PHE A 125 19.85 7.57 -9.95
CA PHE A 125 20.17 6.97 -8.65
C PHE A 125 20.92 5.62 -8.72
N GLY A 126 21.10 5.05 -9.91
CA GLY A 126 21.74 3.76 -10.16
C GLY A 126 20.72 2.62 -10.15
N ASP A 127 20.57 1.90 -9.05
CA ASP A 127 19.71 0.72 -9.00
C ASP A 127 18.23 1.08 -8.84
N SER A 128 17.37 0.50 -9.70
CA SER A 128 15.90 0.66 -9.65
C SER A 128 15.18 -0.41 -8.80
N ASN A 129 15.92 -1.36 -8.21
CA ASN A 129 15.33 -2.50 -7.49
C ASN A 129 14.61 -2.12 -6.18
N SER A 130 14.65 -0.86 -5.81
CA SER A 130 14.13 -0.36 -4.54
C SER A 130 13.00 0.65 -4.69
N ILE A 131 12.40 0.79 -5.88
CA ILE A 131 11.32 1.75 -6.09
C ILE A 131 10.03 1.20 -5.46
N HIS A 132 9.55 1.86 -4.44
CA HIS A 132 8.33 1.49 -3.74
C HIS A 132 7.24 2.56 -3.87
N GLU A 133 6.02 2.20 -3.50
CA GLU A 133 4.82 3.02 -3.60
C GLU A 133 4.98 4.43 -3.02
N ILE A 134 5.57 4.57 -1.83
CA ILE A 134 5.72 5.88 -1.17
C ILE A 134 6.62 6.81 -1.98
N ALA A 135 7.71 6.30 -2.57
CA ALA A 135 8.58 7.10 -3.43
C ALA A 135 7.83 7.62 -4.66
N VAL A 136 7.05 6.74 -5.30
CA VAL A 136 6.24 7.11 -6.47
C VAL A 136 5.13 8.08 -6.11
N SER A 137 4.47 7.91 -4.97
CA SER A 137 3.44 8.84 -4.50
C SER A 137 3.99 10.26 -4.30
N ASN A 138 5.20 10.39 -3.75
CA ASN A 138 5.88 11.70 -3.64
C ASN A 138 6.22 12.28 -5.02
N TYR A 139 6.76 11.47 -5.93
CA TYR A 139 7.05 11.90 -7.30
C TYR A 139 5.80 12.40 -8.03
N GLN A 140 4.71 11.63 -7.98
CA GLN A 140 3.43 11.99 -8.58
C GLN A 140 2.83 13.25 -7.94
N GLY A 141 2.98 13.41 -6.62
CA GLY A 141 2.54 14.61 -5.90
C GLY A 141 3.21 15.89 -6.43
N VAL A 142 4.52 15.84 -6.66
CA VAL A 142 5.26 16.98 -7.24
C VAL A 142 4.80 17.27 -8.68
N LEU A 143 4.57 16.24 -9.50
CA LEU A 143 4.06 16.43 -10.87
C LEU A 143 2.66 17.05 -10.87
N THR A 144 1.78 16.56 -10.00
CA THR A 144 0.41 17.08 -9.86
C THR A 144 0.44 18.56 -9.44
N TRP A 145 1.28 18.90 -8.47
CA TRP A 145 1.49 20.29 -8.08
C TRP A 145 2.00 21.16 -9.24
N ALA A 146 2.96 20.65 -10.03
CA ALA A 146 3.49 21.38 -11.17
C ALA A 146 2.43 21.66 -12.24
N GLU A 147 1.51 20.70 -12.48
CA GLU A 147 0.34 20.95 -13.34
C GLU A 147 -0.60 22.00 -12.76
N GLY A 148 -0.81 21.99 -11.44
CA GLY A 148 -1.56 23.04 -10.74
C GLY A 148 -0.95 24.44 -10.96
N VAL A 149 0.38 24.55 -10.84
CA VAL A 149 1.11 25.81 -11.11
C VAL A 149 0.96 26.24 -12.56
N ARG A 150 1.08 25.33 -13.53
CA ARG A 150 0.89 25.64 -14.96
C ARG A 150 -0.53 26.14 -15.24
N ALA A 151 -1.52 25.48 -14.69
CA ALA A 151 -2.93 25.85 -14.87
C ALA A 151 -3.25 27.20 -14.20
N ALA A 152 -2.70 27.46 -13.02
CA ALA A 152 -2.86 28.73 -12.32
C ALA A 152 -2.10 29.90 -13.00
N GLY A 153 -1.04 29.61 -13.77
CA GLY A 153 -0.12 30.63 -14.30
C GLY A 153 0.61 31.38 -13.19
N SER A 154 0.69 30.85 -11.98
CA SER A 154 1.17 31.50 -10.76
C SER A 154 1.74 30.51 -9.78
N LEU A 155 2.65 30.96 -8.91
CA LEU A 155 3.13 30.24 -7.73
C LEU A 155 2.38 30.63 -6.45
N ASP A 156 1.38 31.52 -6.57
CA ASP A 156 0.54 31.86 -5.43
C ASP A 156 -0.21 30.63 -4.92
N ARG A 157 -0.16 30.41 -3.61
CA ARG A 157 -0.71 29.21 -2.97
C ARG A 157 -2.20 29.02 -3.28
N ASP A 158 -2.97 30.09 -3.12
CA ASP A 158 -4.43 30.00 -3.22
C ASP A 158 -4.87 29.83 -4.69
N ALA A 159 -4.14 30.45 -5.62
CA ALA A 159 -4.33 30.25 -7.05
C ALA A 159 -4.00 28.82 -7.48
N VAL A 160 -2.94 28.21 -6.95
CA VAL A 160 -2.57 26.80 -7.24
C VAL A 160 -3.59 25.84 -6.64
N ILE A 161 -4.06 26.08 -5.41
CA ILE A 161 -5.12 25.26 -4.79
C ILE A 161 -6.39 25.32 -5.65
N ALA A 162 -6.84 26.52 -6.02
CA ALA A 162 -8.02 26.67 -6.87
C ALA A 162 -7.89 25.96 -8.22
N ALA A 163 -6.68 25.97 -8.81
CA ALA A 163 -6.42 25.22 -10.03
C ALA A 163 -6.48 23.69 -9.81
N LEU A 164 -5.90 23.19 -8.72
CA LEU A 164 -5.96 21.75 -8.37
C LEU A 164 -7.40 21.28 -8.11
N GLU A 165 -8.23 22.10 -7.51
CA GLU A 165 -9.66 21.84 -7.25
C GLU A 165 -10.51 21.76 -8.53
N THR A 166 -9.98 22.10 -9.70
CA THR A 166 -10.66 21.84 -10.99
C THR A 166 -10.62 20.37 -11.42
N GLY A 167 -9.92 19.51 -10.69
CA GLY A 167 -9.79 18.09 -11.01
C GLY A 167 -8.64 17.80 -11.98
N ILE A 168 -7.53 18.49 -11.84
CA ILE A 168 -6.29 18.25 -12.61
C ILE A 168 -5.87 16.78 -12.46
N SER A 169 -5.42 16.19 -13.56
CA SER A 169 -4.91 14.82 -13.58
C SER A 169 -3.61 14.71 -14.36
N ILE A 170 -2.81 13.72 -13.96
CA ILE A 170 -1.56 13.33 -14.64
C ILE A 170 -1.57 11.84 -14.95
N ASP A 171 -0.78 11.42 -15.94
CA ASP A 171 -0.44 10.02 -16.14
C ASP A 171 0.83 9.71 -15.33
N GLY A 172 0.67 8.93 -14.28
CA GLY A 172 1.77 8.54 -13.37
C GLY A 172 2.26 7.12 -13.62
N PRO A 173 3.41 6.73 -13.02
CA PRO A 173 3.95 5.37 -13.12
C PRO A 173 2.97 4.28 -12.63
N GLY A 174 2.14 4.57 -11.64
CA GLY A 174 1.13 3.66 -11.10
C GLY A 174 -0.22 3.71 -11.83
N GLY A 175 -0.36 4.56 -12.84
CA GLY A 175 -1.61 4.84 -13.53
C GLY A 175 -1.99 6.31 -13.45
N LYS A 176 -3.24 6.62 -13.81
CA LYS A 176 -3.74 7.99 -13.78
C LYS A 176 -3.93 8.47 -12.33
N VAL A 177 -3.44 9.67 -12.04
CA VAL A 177 -3.62 10.36 -10.75
C VAL A 177 -4.48 11.59 -11.00
N ALA A 178 -5.57 11.74 -10.26
CA ALA A 178 -6.42 12.92 -10.28
C ALA A 178 -6.65 13.44 -8.85
N GLY A 179 -6.84 14.74 -8.69
CA GLY A 179 -7.24 15.32 -7.40
C GLY A 179 -8.75 15.23 -7.19
N ASP A 180 -9.20 14.85 -6.01
CA ASP A 180 -10.59 15.03 -5.61
C ASP A 180 -10.78 16.45 -5.07
N PRO A 181 -11.65 17.27 -5.70
CA PRO A 181 -11.80 18.68 -5.31
C PRO A 181 -12.37 18.92 -3.91
N LYS A 182 -13.03 17.92 -3.33
CA LYS A 182 -13.72 18.05 -2.03
C LYS A 182 -12.85 17.63 -0.86
N THR A 183 -12.11 16.56 -1.05
CA THR A 183 -11.33 15.95 0.02
C THR A 183 -9.83 16.25 -0.08
N HIS A 184 -9.37 16.79 -1.23
CA HIS A 184 -7.97 16.99 -1.60
C HIS A 184 -7.14 15.69 -1.59
N HIS A 185 -7.81 14.54 -1.57
CA HIS A 185 -7.17 13.25 -1.75
C HIS A 185 -6.95 12.93 -3.23
N ALA A 186 -5.99 12.06 -3.51
CA ALA A 186 -5.79 11.57 -4.85
C ALA A 186 -6.79 10.46 -5.21
N VAL A 187 -7.35 10.55 -6.42
CA VAL A 187 -8.07 9.46 -7.09
C VAL A 187 -7.04 8.65 -7.85
N LEU A 188 -6.90 7.37 -7.53
CA LEU A 188 -5.80 6.52 -7.96
C LEU A 188 -6.31 5.18 -8.49
N ASP A 189 -5.51 4.57 -9.36
CA ASP A 189 -5.62 3.13 -9.60
C ASP A 189 -5.08 2.39 -8.38
N VAL A 190 -5.77 1.33 -7.96
CA VAL A 190 -5.34 0.45 -6.88
C VAL A 190 -5.11 -0.93 -7.48
N HIS A 191 -3.91 -1.44 -7.32
CA HIS A 191 -3.50 -2.75 -7.81
C HIS A 191 -3.53 -3.74 -6.65
N LEU A 192 -4.40 -4.75 -6.75
CA LEU A 192 -4.31 -5.94 -5.90
C LEU A 192 -3.21 -6.82 -6.48
N MET A 193 -2.24 -7.13 -5.68
CA MET A 193 -1.05 -7.86 -6.10
C MET A 193 -0.77 -9.04 -5.17
N GLU A 194 -0.08 -10.01 -5.69
CA GLU A 194 0.43 -11.18 -4.97
C GLU A 194 1.94 -11.17 -5.01
N MET A 195 2.56 -11.42 -3.86
CA MET A 195 4.02 -11.59 -3.79
C MET A 195 4.41 -12.86 -4.53
N GLU A 196 5.36 -12.76 -5.44
CA GLU A 196 5.86 -13.87 -6.27
C GLU A 196 7.33 -13.66 -6.61
N ASN A 197 8.18 -14.62 -6.25
CA ASN A 197 9.62 -14.61 -6.56
C ASN A 197 10.33 -13.30 -6.15
N GLN A 198 10.06 -12.81 -4.95
CA GLN A 198 10.56 -11.52 -4.44
C GLN A 198 10.15 -10.29 -5.28
N GLY A 199 9.07 -10.40 -6.04
CA GLY A 199 8.39 -9.34 -6.79
C GLY A 199 6.91 -9.25 -6.43
N MET A 200 6.15 -8.47 -7.18
CA MET A 200 4.72 -8.26 -6.98
C MET A 200 3.96 -8.44 -8.30
N ARG A 201 3.30 -9.56 -8.46
CA ARG A 201 2.47 -9.82 -9.64
C ARG A 201 1.10 -9.15 -9.47
N VAL A 202 0.72 -8.29 -10.42
CA VAL A 202 -0.62 -7.67 -10.43
C VAL A 202 -1.67 -8.75 -10.72
N VAL A 203 -2.61 -8.92 -9.80
CA VAL A 203 -3.75 -9.85 -9.92
C VAL A 203 -4.96 -9.11 -10.49
N LYS A 204 -5.20 -7.89 -10.02
CA LYS A 204 -6.34 -7.07 -10.44
C LYS A 204 -6.05 -5.60 -10.25
N THR A 205 -6.46 -4.79 -11.22
CA THR A 205 -6.46 -3.33 -11.10
C THR A 205 -7.88 -2.82 -10.88
N LEU A 206 -8.04 -1.99 -9.87
CA LEU A 206 -9.26 -1.24 -9.57
C LEU A 206 -9.01 0.20 -9.98
N SER A 207 -9.49 0.58 -11.18
CA SER A 207 -9.18 1.88 -11.75
C SER A 207 -9.92 3.02 -11.04
N GLN A 208 -9.22 4.13 -10.89
CA GLN A 208 -9.74 5.43 -10.46
C GLN A 208 -10.62 5.34 -9.22
N ARG A 209 -10.05 4.75 -8.16
CA ARG A 209 -10.74 4.62 -6.87
C ARG A 209 -10.88 6.00 -6.22
N GLN A 210 -12.12 6.36 -5.95
CA GLN A 210 -12.45 7.58 -5.24
C GLN A 210 -12.03 7.47 -3.78
N PRO A 211 -11.51 8.54 -3.19
CA PRO A 211 -11.29 8.59 -1.74
C PRO A 211 -12.64 8.42 -1.03
N ILE A 212 -12.62 7.63 0.03
CA ILE A 212 -13.76 7.51 0.94
C ILE A 212 -13.51 8.47 2.08
N ASP A 213 -14.58 9.01 2.66
CA ASP A 213 -14.48 9.89 3.81
C ASP A 213 -13.60 9.25 4.89
N THR A 214 -12.48 9.91 5.12
CA THR A 214 -11.46 9.45 6.07
C THR A 214 -11.81 9.76 7.51
N GLN A 215 -12.90 10.49 7.75
CA GLN A 215 -13.32 10.94 9.08
C GLN A 215 -14.32 10.00 9.77
N ALA A 216 -14.62 8.85 9.18
CA ALA A 216 -15.54 7.88 9.78
C ALA A 216 -15.11 7.35 11.17
N VAL A 217 -13.97 7.74 11.67
CA VAL A 217 -13.39 7.30 12.95
C VAL A 217 -13.06 8.47 13.89
N CYS A 218 -13.36 9.70 13.48
CA CYS A 218 -13.01 10.91 14.24
C CYS A 218 -14.18 11.55 15.00
N ASP A 219 -15.31 10.88 15.11
CA ASP A 219 -16.47 11.33 15.93
C ASP A 219 -16.39 10.82 17.36
#